data_89df91ff09df5a38107929e1ed0e6a3f
#
_entry.id   89df91ff09df5a38107929e1ed0e6a3f
#
_cell.length_a   1.000
_cell.length_b   1.000
_cell.length_c   1.000
_cell.angle_alpha   90.00
_cell.angle_beta   90.00
_cell.angle_gamma   90.00
#
_symmetry.space_group_name_H-M   'P 1'
#
loop_
_entity.id
_entity.type
_entity.pdbx_description
1 polymer ?
#
loop_
_entity_poly.entity_id
_entity_poly.type
_entity_poly.pdbx_seq_one_letter_code
_entity_poly.pdbx_strand_id
1 'polypeptide(L)'
;GAIGMLAARRQELRRAPETHRGGYVEFLVDYASFLAKTVTLVVAIVIVLIALASMRRGRSKQGGGHLEVHKLNEFYKSMRERLEQAVLEKDEFKALRKREAKAAKQTKKSETSARVFVLDFDGDIRASAVENLRHEITALLTMATPQDEVVLRLESGGGMVHGYGLAASQLVRIRDAGVPLTVCVDKVAASGGYMMA
;
A
#
# COMPACT_ATOMS: atom_id res chain seq x y z
N GLY A 1 38.02 65.91 60.45
CA GLY A 1 38.48 65.27 59.56
C GLY A 1 38.54 63.79 59.27
N ALA A 2 39.18 62.94 60.09
CA ALA A 2 39.51 61.54 59.71
C ALA A 2 38.33 60.54 59.70
N ILE A 3 37.23 60.78 60.41
CA ILE A 3 36.09 59.92 60.56
C ILE A 3 35.21 59.90 59.30
N GLY A 4 35.07 61.03 58.59
CA GLY A 4 34.29 61.10 57.31
C GLY A 4 34.95 60.37 56.15
N MET A 5 36.30 60.29 56.15
CA MET A 5 37.04 59.63 55.09
C MET A 5 36.98 58.08 55.19
N LEU A 6 36.87 57.58 56.42
CA LEU A 6 36.72 56.14 56.67
C LEU A 6 35.28 55.63 56.34
N ALA A 7 34.29 56.48 56.54
CA ALA A 7 32.90 56.15 56.16
C ALA A 7 32.71 56.07 54.64
N ALA A 8 33.31 57.01 53.91
CA ALA A 8 33.24 56.99 52.42
C ALA A 8 33.97 55.78 51.82
N ARG A 9 35.12 55.40 52.39
CA ARG A 9 35.89 54.21 51.94
C ARG A 9 35.17 52.89 52.24
N ARG A 10 34.34 52.82 53.29
CA ARG A 10 33.49 51.65 53.59
C ARG A 10 32.31 51.52 52.63
N GLN A 11 31.86 52.61 52.05
CA GLN A 11 30.72 52.61 51.10
C GLN A 11 31.19 52.17 49.69
N GLU A 12 32.40 52.52 49.33
CA GLU A 12 33.01 52.04 48.05
C GLU A 12 33.34 50.55 48.07
N LEU A 13 33.77 50.01 49.22
CA LEU A 13 34.08 48.56 49.35
C LEU A 13 32.79 47.66 49.35
N ARG A 14 31.60 48.24 49.50
CA ARG A 14 30.33 47.52 49.40
C ARG A 14 29.77 47.43 47.99
N ARG A 15 30.37 48.14 47.03
CA ARG A 15 30.07 47.96 45.63
C ARG A 15 30.97 46.85 45.08
N ALA A 16 30.72 45.61 45.53
CA ALA A 16 31.22 44.45 44.82
C ALA A 16 30.67 44.49 43.40
N PRO A 17 31.47 44.29 42.37
CA PRO A 17 30.93 44.20 41.00
C PRO A 17 29.93 43.08 40.98
N GLU A 18 28.70 43.38 40.63
CA GLU A 18 27.70 42.38 40.28
C GLU A 18 28.28 41.54 39.15
N THR A 19 28.73 40.36 39.53
CA THR A 19 29.39 39.45 38.65
C THR A 19 28.51 39.11 37.49
N HIS A 20 28.99 39.24 36.26
CA HIS A 20 28.45 38.87 34.97
C HIS A 20 27.96 37.37 34.88
N ARG A 21 27.77 36.69 36.01
CA ARG A 21 27.28 35.33 36.07
C ARG A 21 25.77 35.22 35.83
N GLY A 22 24.99 36.28 36.04
CA GLY A 22 23.52 36.29 35.81
C GLY A 22 23.16 36.11 34.34
N GLY A 23 23.83 36.79 33.42
CA GLY A 23 23.47 36.81 32.01
C GLY A 23 23.64 35.45 31.30
N TYR A 24 24.65 34.66 31.66
CA TYR A 24 24.80 33.33 31.06
C TYR A 24 23.76 32.33 31.56
N VAL A 25 23.38 32.43 32.83
CA VAL A 25 22.35 31.54 33.41
C VAL A 25 20.97 31.87 32.83
N GLU A 26 20.63 33.15 32.72
CA GLU A 26 19.41 33.61 32.08
C GLU A 26 19.34 33.19 30.61
N PHE A 27 20.40 33.39 29.85
CA PHE A 27 20.51 32.95 28.46
C PHE A 27 20.32 31.41 28.32
N LEU A 28 20.98 30.63 29.21
CA LEU A 28 20.84 29.17 29.19
C LEU A 28 19.41 28.72 29.54
N VAL A 29 18.76 29.37 30.47
CA VAL A 29 17.37 29.08 30.85
C VAL A 29 16.42 29.45 29.71
N ASP A 30 16.60 30.59 29.06
CA ASP A 30 15.80 30.99 27.91
C ASP A 30 16.00 30.07 26.72
N TYR A 31 17.25 29.70 26.43
CA TYR A 31 17.56 28.72 25.38
C TYR A 31 16.97 27.35 25.69
N ALA A 32 17.09 26.85 26.92
CA ALA A 32 16.51 25.59 27.35
C ALA A 32 14.98 25.62 27.25
N SER A 33 14.34 26.73 27.64
CA SER A 33 12.88 26.90 27.52
C SER A 33 12.43 26.94 26.07
N PHE A 34 13.17 27.62 25.20
CA PHE A 34 12.91 27.63 23.76
C PHE A 34 13.05 26.23 23.15
N LEU A 35 14.15 25.53 23.49
CA LEU A 35 14.38 24.16 23.03
C LEU A 35 13.26 23.22 23.48
N ALA A 36 12.86 23.28 24.74
CA ALA A 36 11.76 22.47 25.27
C ALA A 36 10.44 22.72 24.51
N LYS A 37 10.09 24.00 24.26
CA LYS A 37 8.90 24.35 23.46
C LYS A 37 8.98 23.82 22.03
N THR A 38 10.15 23.93 21.39
CA THR A 38 10.36 23.44 20.02
C THR A 38 10.23 21.92 19.95
N VAL A 39 10.86 21.21 20.89
CA VAL A 39 10.75 19.73 20.96
C VAL A 39 9.29 19.31 21.17
N THR A 40 8.58 19.97 22.08
CA THR A 40 7.15 19.67 22.32
C THR A 40 6.31 19.88 21.06
N LEU A 41 6.56 20.97 20.33
CA LEU A 41 5.87 21.25 19.08
C LEU A 41 6.15 20.17 18.01
N VAL A 42 7.42 19.80 17.84
CA VAL A 42 7.81 18.76 16.88
C VAL A 42 7.19 17.41 17.22
N VAL A 43 7.22 17.02 18.50
CA VAL A 43 6.57 15.80 18.97
C VAL A 43 5.06 15.82 18.70
N ALA A 44 4.39 16.94 18.97
CA ALA A 44 2.96 17.10 18.67
C ALA A 44 2.67 16.94 17.17
N ILE A 45 3.48 17.56 16.30
CA ILE A 45 3.35 17.43 14.85
C ILE A 45 3.55 15.98 14.41
N VAL A 46 4.57 15.29 14.93
CA VAL A 46 4.84 13.87 14.62
C VAL A 46 3.66 12.99 15.04
N ILE A 47 3.10 13.21 16.23
CA ILE A 47 1.91 12.47 16.70
C ILE A 47 0.72 12.70 15.76
N VAL A 48 0.46 13.96 15.36
CA VAL A 48 -0.61 14.29 14.41
C VAL A 48 -0.37 13.61 13.05
N LEU A 49 0.86 13.63 12.53
CA LEU A 49 1.19 12.98 11.27
C LEU A 49 1.02 11.45 11.34
N ILE A 50 1.42 10.83 12.46
CA ILE A 50 1.19 9.40 12.70
C ILE A 50 -0.30 9.10 12.80
N ALA A 51 -1.08 9.92 13.50
CA ALA A 51 -2.53 9.77 13.60
C ALA A 51 -3.21 9.91 12.24
N LEU A 52 -2.84 10.90 11.43
CA LEU A 52 -3.34 11.08 10.07
C LEU A 52 -2.93 9.92 9.14
N ALA A 53 -1.70 9.42 9.26
CA ALA A 53 -1.23 8.27 8.50
C ALA A 53 -1.96 6.98 8.92
N SER A 54 -2.25 6.80 10.21
CA SER A 54 -3.03 5.68 10.72
C SER A 54 -4.49 5.74 10.29
N MET A 55 -5.10 6.94 10.25
CA MET A 55 -6.46 7.13 9.71
C MET A 55 -6.53 6.82 8.21
N ARG A 56 -5.49 7.16 7.43
CA ARG A 56 -5.41 6.76 6.01
C ARG A 56 -5.20 5.26 5.83
N ARG A 57 -4.43 4.61 6.71
CA ARG A 57 -4.26 3.14 6.72
C ARG A 57 -5.48 2.41 7.29
N GLY A 58 -6.19 2.99 8.25
CA GLY A 58 -7.40 2.43 8.87
C GLY A 58 -8.67 2.53 8.02
N ARG A 59 -8.62 3.17 6.87
CA ARG A 59 -9.70 3.15 5.88
C ARG A 59 -9.57 1.99 4.89
N SER A 60 -9.06 0.84 5.36
CA SER A 60 -9.46 -0.44 4.84
C SER A 60 -10.97 -0.53 5.08
N LYS A 61 -11.74 -0.45 4.02
CA LYS A 61 -13.20 -0.53 4.01
C LYS A 61 -13.65 -1.79 4.75
N GLN A 62 -13.88 -1.67 6.03
CA GLN A 62 -14.67 -2.63 6.79
C GLN A 62 -16.11 -2.47 6.32
N GLY A 63 -16.54 -3.36 5.46
CA GLY A 63 -17.93 -3.40 5.01
C GLY A 63 -18.07 -3.75 3.54
N GLY A 64 -18.28 -5.04 3.24
CA GLY A 64 -18.63 -5.54 1.93
C GLY A 64 -17.49 -5.46 0.93
N GLY A 65 -16.76 -6.56 0.73
CA GLY A 65 -15.71 -6.62 -0.29
C GLY A 65 -16.25 -6.10 -1.63
N HIS A 66 -15.69 -5.01 -2.12
CA HIS A 66 -16.03 -4.50 -3.44
C HIS A 66 -15.26 -5.35 -4.45
N LEU A 67 -15.93 -6.33 -5.04
CA LEU A 67 -15.37 -7.14 -6.09
C LEU A 67 -15.33 -6.29 -7.37
N GLU A 68 -14.12 -5.94 -7.80
CA GLU A 68 -13.91 -5.26 -9.07
C GLU A 68 -13.50 -6.29 -10.12
N VAL A 69 -14.30 -6.42 -11.17
CA VAL A 69 -14.07 -7.40 -12.22
C VAL A 69 -13.64 -6.71 -13.51
N HIS A 70 -12.43 -6.99 -13.95
CA HIS A 70 -11.89 -6.49 -15.19
C HIS A 70 -11.85 -7.57 -16.27
N LYS A 71 -12.40 -7.26 -17.44
CA LYS A 71 -12.31 -8.14 -18.61
C LYS A 71 -10.98 -7.96 -19.32
N LEU A 72 -9.98 -8.73 -18.94
CA LEU A 72 -8.62 -8.63 -19.48
C LEU A 72 -8.57 -8.76 -21.00
N ASN A 73 -9.37 -9.66 -21.58
CA ASN A 73 -9.43 -9.83 -23.02
C ASN A 73 -9.92 -8.59 -23.76
N GLU A 74 -10.88 -7.84 -23.20
CA GLU A 74 -11.34 -6.58 -23.77
C GLU A 74 -10.26 -5.48 -23.65
N PHE A 75 -9.55 -5.45 -22.53
CA PHE A 75 -8.44 -4.54 -22.33
C PHE A 75 -7.33 -4.75 -23.37
N TYR A 76 -6.84 -5.97 -23.53
CA TYR A 76 -5.79 -6.27 -24.52
C TYR A 76 -6.28 -6.08 -25.96
N LYS A 77 -7.53 -6.39 -26.24
CA LYS A 77 -8.13 -6.12 -27.55
C LYS A 77 -8.14 -4.63 -27.86
N SER A 78 -8.50 -3.79 -26.93
CA SER A 78 -8.48 -2.33 -27.12
C SER A 78 -7.10 -1.77 -27.35
N MET A 79 -6.06 -2.32 -26.67
CA MET A 79 -4.67 -1.96 -26.90
C MET A 79 -4.22 -2.34 -28.31
N ARG A 80 -4.54 -3.56 -28.74
CA ARG A 80 -4.24 -4.04 -30.09
C ARG A 80 -4.90 -3.17 -31.15
N GLU A 81 -6.18 -2.84 -30.98
CA GLU A 81 -6.92 -1.98 -31.90
C GLU A 81 -6.28 -0.60 -32.07
N ARG A 82 -5.78 -0.01 -30.96
CA ARG A 82 -5.06 1.28 -31.01
C ARG A 82 -3.75 1.18 -31.78
N LEU A 83 -3.00 0.08 -31.60
CA LEU A 83 -1.76 -0.17 -32.34
C LEU A 83 -2.05 -0.36 -33.84
N GLU A 84 -3.04 -1.19 -34.18
CA GLU A 84 -3.46 -1.43 -35.56
C GLU A 84 -3.88 -0.13 -36.24
N GLN A 85 -4.64 0.73 -35.56
CA GLN A 85 -5.06 2.02 -36.07
C GLN A 85 -3.89 2.99 -36.31
N ALA A 86 -2.81 2.88 -35.52
CA ALA A 86 -1.65 3.74 -35.63
C ALA A 86 -0.67 3.29 -36.75
N VAL A 87 -0.63 1.98 -37.02
CA VAL A 87 0.37 1.36 -37.92
C VAL A 87 -0.19 1.05 -39.31
N LEU A 88 -1.47 0.65 -39.40
CA LEU A 88 -2.10 0.23 -40.64
C LEU A 88 -2.71 1.43 -41.39
N GLU A 89 -2.70 1.35 -42.73
CA GLU A 89 -3.47 2.29 -43.54
C GLU A 89 -4.97 2.15 -43.31
N LYS A 90 -5.71 3.24 -43.51
CA LYS A 90 -7.16 3.29 -43.19
C LYS A 90 -7.96 2.19 -43.90
N ASP A 91 -7.60 1.80 -45.09
CA ASP A 91 -8.34 0.79 -45.85
C ASP A 91 -8.01 -0.63 -45.38
N GLU A 92 -6.75 -0.91 -45.02
CA GLU A 92 -6.32 -2.16 -44.40
C GLU A 92 -6.98 -2.37 -43.03
N PHE A 93 -6.98 -1.33 -42.21
CA PHE A 93 -7.67 -1.37 -40.89
C PHE A 93 -9.16 -1.69 -41.03
N LYS A 94 -9.86 -1.04 -41.96
CA LYS A 94 -11.28 -1.33 -42.23
C LYS A 94 -11.52 -2.77 -42.69
N ALA A 95 -10.66 -3.28 -43.58
CA ALA A 95 -10.73 -4.64 -44.08
C ALA A 95 -10.53 -5.67 -42.97
N LEU A 96 -9.54 -5.44 -42.08
CA LEU A 96 -9.24 -6.27 -40.91
C LEU A 96 -10.44 -6.31 -39.94
N ARG A 97 -10.98 -5.16 -39.58
CA ARG A 97 -12.16 -5.04 -38.71
C ARG A 97 -13.39 -5.76 -39.25
N LYS A 98 -13.60 -5.71 -40.57
CA LYS A 98 -14.71 -6.41 -41.23
C LYS A 98 -14.55 -7.93 -41.17
N ARG A 99 -13.30 -8.43 -41.31
CA ARG A 99 -12.97 -9.86 -41.15
C ARG A 99 -13.19 -10.34 -39.74
N GLU A 100 -12.68 -9.59 -38.75
CA GLU A 100 -12.84 -9.92 -37.32
C GLU A 100 -14.33 -9.94 -36.90
N ALA A 101 -15.11 -8.96 -37.34
CA ALA A 101 -16.53 -8.91 -37.05
C ALA A 101 -17.31 -10.09 -37.65
N LYS A 102 -16.92 -10.58 -38.81
CA LYS A 102 -17.50 -11.80 -39.41
C LYS A 102 -17.13 -13.06 -38.65
N ALA A 103 -15.83 -13.19 -38.26
CA ALA A 103 -15.33 -14.31 -37.46
C ALA A 103 -16.02 -14.37 -36.08
N ALA A 104 -16.14 -13.24 -35.39
CA ALA A 104 -16.79 -13.16 -34.10
C ALA A 104 -18.30 -13.57 -34.14
N LYS A 105 -18.98 -13.30 -35.25
CA LYS A 105 -20.36 -13.76 -35.42
C LYS A 105 -20.47 -15.29 -35.61
N GLN A 106 -19.49 -15.92 -36.22
CA GLN A 106 -19.44 -17.37 -36.37
C GLN A 106 -19.08 -18.09 -35.08
N THR A 107 -18.16 -17.56 -34.29
CA THR A 107 -17.73 -18.15 -33.01
C THR A 107 -18.77 -18.03 -31.92
N LYS A 108 -19.62 -17.00 -31.92
CA LYS A 108 -20.73 -16.87 -30.95
C LYS A 108 -21.78 -17.98 -31.02
N LYS A 109 -21.73 -18.81 -32.04
CA LYS A 109 -22.74 -19.88 -32.27
C LYS A 109 -22.34 -21.24 -31.67
N SER A 110 -21.13 -21.39 -31.18
CA SER A 110 -20.63 -22.60 -30.53
C SER A 110 -19.78 -22.24 -29.33
N GLU A 111 -20.13 -22.87 -28.20
CA GLU A 111 -19.26 -23.10 -27.04
C GLU A 111 -19.50 -22.23 -25.81
N THR A 112 -19.79 -22.95 -24.74
CA THR A 112 -19.41 -22.62 -23.37
C THR A 112 -17.86 -22.59 -23.34
N SER A 113 -17.27 -21.44 -23.63
CA SER A 113 -15.83 -21.28 -23.59
C SER A 113 -15.35 -21.35 -22.15
N ALA A 114 -14.40 -22.21 -21.85
CA ALA A 114 -13.68 -22.24 -20.58
C ALA A 114 -13.16 -20.84 -20.23
N ARG A 115 -13.35 -20.44 -18.97
CA ARG A 115 -12.93 -19.12 -18.49
C ARG A 115 -11.64 -19.23 -17.69
N VAL A 116 -10.80 -18.22 -17.79
CA VAL A 116 -9.62 -18.07 -16.93
C VAL A 116 -9.86 -16.90 -16.01
N PHE A 117 -9.90 -17.18 -14.71
CA PHE A 117 -10.01 -16.17 -13.66
C PHE A 117 -8.62 -15.82 -13.16
N VAL A 118 -8.28 -14.54 -13.19
CA VAL A 118 -6.98 -14.06 -12.70
C VAL A 118 -7.20 -13.34 -11.38
N LEU A 119 -6.54 -13.83 -10.33
CA LEU A 119 -6.51 -13.24 -9.00
C LEU A 119 -5.14 -12.63 -8.75
N ASP A 120 -5.09 -11.53 -8.03
CA ASP A 120 -3.86 -10.85 -7.65
C ASP A 120 -3.65 -10.93 -6.14
N PHE A 121 -2.47 -11.35 -5.71
CA PHE A 121 -2.08 -11.32 -4.31
C PHE A 121 -0.75 -10.61 -4.16
N ASP A 122 -0.81 -9.38 -3.65
CA ASP A 122 0.34 -8.59 -3.24
C ASP A 122 0.44 -8.65 -1.70
N GLY A 123 1.38 -9.47 -1.22
CA GLY A 123 1.48 -9.84 0.18
C GLY A 123 2.44 -8.96 0.96
N ASP A 124 1.91 -8.17 1.91
CA ASP A 124 2.66 -7.46 2.93
C ASP A 124 3.03 -8.37 4.12
N ILE A 125 3.78 -7.85 5.11
CA ILE A 125 4.20 -8.59 6.30
C ILE A 125 3.01 -9.21 7.06
N ARG A 126 1.83 -8.59 7.04
CA ARG A 126 0.62 -9.03 7.73
C ARG A 126 -0.28 -9.91 6.87
N ALA A 127 0.05 -10.09 5.60
CA ALA A 127 -0.81 -10.71 4.61
C ALA A 127 -2.20 -10.02 4.54
N SER A 128 -2.24 -8.69 4.59
CA SER A 128 -3.50 -7.93 4.68
C SER A 128 -4.42 -8.16 3.47
N ALA A 129 -3.89 -8.59 2.32
CA ALA A 129 -4.65 -8.96 1.14
C ALA A 129 -5.48 -10.25 1.30
N VAL A 130 -5.28 -11.04 2.38
CA VAL A 130 -5.96 -12.33 2.56
C VAL A 130 -7.48 -12.20 2.65
N GLU A 131 -7.99 -11.11 3.23
CA GLU A 131 -9.43 -10.91 3.34
C GLU A 131 -10.08 -10.66 1.96
N ASN A 132 -9.41 -9.89 1.09
CA ASN A 132 -9.86 -9.69 -0.27
C ASN A 132 -9.80 -11.00 -1.06
N LEU A 133 -8.68 -11.71 -1.00
CA LEU A 133 -8.52 -13.02 -1.63
C LEU A 133 -9.63 -13.99 -1.22
N ARG A 134 -10.00 -14.03 0.06
CA ARG A 134 -11.09 -14.87 0.57
C ARG A 134 -12.43 -14.52 -0.05
N HIS A 135 -12.74 -13.23 -0.19
CA HIS A 135 -13.98 -12.77 -0.82
C HIS A 135 -14.00 -13.08 -2.33
N GLU A 136 -12.88 -12.84 -3.01
CA GLU A 136 -12.71 -13.12 -4.42
C GLU A 136 -12.88 -14.62 -4.72
N ILE A 137 -12.21 -15.48 -3.97
CA ILE A 137 -12.34 -16.94 -4.09
C ILE A 137 -13.77 -17.39 -3.79
N THR A 138 -14.40 -16.84 -2.76
CA THR A 138 -15.78 -17.18 -2.44
C THR A 138 -16.72 -16.81 -3.59
N ALA A 139 -16.60 -15.61 -4.15
CA ALA A 139 -17.39 -15.18 -5.29
C ALA A 139 -17.12 -16.03 -6.54
N LEU A 140 -15.84 -16.33 -6.82
CA LEU A 140 -15.42 -17.16 -7.93
C LEU A 140 -16.05 -18.56 -7.84
N LEU A 141 -15.99 -19.21 -6.68
CA LEU A 141 -16.50 -20.56 -6.47
C LEU A 141 -18.04 -20.66 -6.58
N THR A 142 -18.77 -19.55 -6.56
CA THR A 142 -20.22 -19.57 -6.84
C THR A 142 -20.55 -19.82 -8.31
N MET A 143 -19.58 -19.63 -9.22
CA MET A 143 -19.81 -19.70 -10.66
C MET A 143 -18.75 -20.48 -11.45
N ALA A 144 -17.60 -20.77 -10.86
CA ALA A 144 -16.56 -21.53 -11.50
C ALA A 144 -16.94 -23.01 -11.64
N THR A 145 -16.53 -23.61 -12.73
CA THR A 145 -16.71 -25.02 -13.04
C THR A 145 -15.36 -25.70 -13.22
N PRO A 146 -15.26 -27.03 -13.17
CA PRO A 146 -14.00 -27.74 -13.42
C PRO A 146 -13.38 -27.51 -14.81
N GLN A 147 -14.13 -26.93 -15.74
CA GLN A 147 -13.64 -26.56 -17.08
C GLN A 147 -12.93 -25.19 -17.08
N ASP A 148 -13.17 -24.38 -16.05
CA ASP A 148 -12.53 -23.08 -15.88
C ASP A 148 -11.14 -23.26 -15.23
N GLU A 149 -10.32 -22.24 -15.28
CA GLU A 149 -8.98 -22.20 -14.64
C GLU A 149 -8.86 -20.95 -13.79
N VAL A 150 -8.15 -21.08 -12.67
CA VAL A 150 -7.75 -19.93 -11.82
C VAL A 150 -6.27 -19.74 -11.94
N VAL A 151 -5.85 -18.52 -12.25
CA VAL A 151 -4.45 -18.09 -12.23
C VAL A 151 -4.27 -17.11 -11.10
N LEU A 152 -3.43 -17.44 -10.13
CA LEU A 152 -3.03 -16.52 -9.06
C LEU A 152 -1.70 -15.86 -9.44
N ARG A 153 -1.69 -14.54 -9.58
CA ARG A 153 -0.45 -13.77 -9.67
C ARG A 153 0.00 -13.43 -8.25
N LEU A 154 1.10 -14.02 -7.82
CA LEU A 154 1.62 -13.93 -6.47
C LEU A 154 2.88 -13.08 -6.45
N GLU A 155 2.86 -12.02 -5.64
CA GLU A 155 4.03 -11.23 -5.28
C GLU A 155 4.08 -11.09 -3.76
N SER A 156 5.12 -11.64 -3.11
CA SER A 156 5.27 -11.49 -1.66
C SER A 156 6.69 -11.80 -1.17
N GLY A 157 7.24 -10.89 -0.37
CA GLY A 157 8.46 -11.12 0.40
C GLY A 157 8.27 -12.01 1.64
N GLY A 158 7.02 -12.44 1.90
CA GLY A 158 6.65 -13.21 3.09
C GLY A 158 6.29 -12.35 4.30
N GLY A 159 5.95 -13.02 5.40
CA GLY A 159 5.51 -12.34 6.62
C GLY A 159 4.98 -13.30 7.69
N MET A 160 3.94 -12.88 8.40
CA MET A 160 3.36 -13.62 9.52
C MET A 160 2.77 -14.96 9.07
N VAL A 161 3.22 -16.05 9.68
CA VAL A 161 2.83 -17.43 9.32
C VAL A 161 1.32 -17.66 9.35
N HIS A 162 0.62 -17.11 10.35
CA HIS A 162 -0.83 -17.29 10.45
C HIS A 162 -1.60 -16.60 9.32
N GLY A 163 -1.16 -15.41 8.86
CA GLY A 163 -1.78 -14.70 7.75
C GLY A 163 -1.56 -15.44 6.42
N TYR A 164 -0.33 -15.87 6.16
CA TYR A 164 -0.01 -16.63 4.95
C TYR A 164 -0.56 -18.06 4.97
N GLY A 165 -0.62 -18.69 6.14
CA GLY A 165 -1.30 -19.97 6.31
C GLY A 165 -2.79 -19.86 5.98
N LEU A 166 -3.46 -18.79 6.40
CA LEU A 166 -4.84 -18.51 6.03
C LEU A 166 -4.97 -18.27 4.52
N ALA A 167 -4.06 -17.49 3.91
CA ALA A 167 -4.06 -17.27 2.46
C ALA A 167 -3.89 -18.57 1.68
N ALA A 168 -2.91 -19.41 2.05
CA ALA A 168 -2.71 -20.73 1.44
C ALA A 168 -3.96 -21.62 1.58
N SER A 169 -4.62 -21.62 2.75
CA SER A 169 -5.85 -22.38 2.95
C SER A 169 -7.01 -21.93 2.04
N GLN A 170 -7.05 -20.65 1.65
CA GLN A 170 -8.04 -20.19 0.68
C GLN A 170 -7.79 -20.78 -0.72
N LEU A 171 -6.53 -20.95 -1.12
CA LEU A 171 -6.19 -21.55 -2.40
C LEU A 171 -6.56 -23.05 -2.45
N VAL A 172 -6.46 -23.76 -1.32
CA VAL A 172 -6.92 -25.14 -1.21
C VAL A 172 -8.40 -25.28 -1.55
N ARG A 173 -9.24 -24.31 -1.19
CA ARG A 173 -10.67 -24.31 -1.53
C ARG A 173 -10.94 -24.40 -3.04
N ILE A 174 -10.09 -23.74 -3.85
CA ILE A 174 -10.19 -23.80 -5.32
C ILE A 174 -9.92 -25.21 -5.80
N ARG A 175 -8.84 -25.83 -5.29
CA ARG A 175 -8.46 -27.21 -5.62
C ARG A 175 -9.52 -28.22 -5.19
N ASP A 176 -10.06 -28.07 -3.98
CA ASP A 176 -11.11 -28.94 -3.44
C ASP A 176 -12.42 -28.85 -4.24
N ALA A 177 -12.66 -27.70 -4.88
CA ALA A 177 -13.77 -27.51 -5.82
C ALA A 177 -13.50 -28.14 -7.21
N GLY A 178 -12.33 -28.74 -7.41
CA GLY A 178 -11.94 -29.37 -8.68
C GLY A 178 -11.60 -28.38 -9.78
N VAL A 179 -11.38 -27.10 -9.45
CA VAL A 179 -10.98 -26.07 -10.41
C VAL A 179 -9.45 -26.06 -10.52
N PRO A 180 -8.85 -26.20 -11.71
CA PRO A 180 -7.43 -26.04 -11.92
C PRO A 180 -6.91 -24.70 -11.40
N LEU A 181 -5.82 -24.75 -10.63
CA LEU A 181 -5.15 -23.57 -10.06
C LEU A 181 -3.70 -23.52 -10.55
N THR A 182 -3.34 -22.43 -11.19
CA THR A 182 -1.97 -22.11 -11.57
C THR A 182 -1.49 -20.91 -10.74
N VAL A 183 -0.36 -21.05 -10.04
CA VAL A 183 0.27 -19.93 -9.31
C VAL A 183 1.45 -19.40 -10.12
N CYS A 184 1.38 -18.12 -10.49
CA CYS A 184 2.44 -17.41 -11.20
C CYS A 184 3.17 -16.49 -10.24
N VAL A 185 4.46 -16.71 -10.05
CA VAL A 185 5.33 -15.81 -9.30
C VAL A 185 5.97 -14.84 -10.28
N ASP A 186 5.62 -13.57 -10.19
CA ASP A 186 6.15 -12.53 -11.09
C ASP A 186 7.54 -12.06 -10.64
N LYS A 187 7.66 -11.57 -9.40
CA LYS A 187 8.94 -11.03 -8.89
C LYS A 187 9.51 -11.88 -7.76
N VAL A 188 8.70 -12.15 -6.74
CA VAL A 188 9.16 -12.85 -5.55
C VAL A 188 8.02 -13.61 -4.86
N ALA A 189 8.31 -14.82 -4.40
CA ALA A 189 7.51 -15.55 -3.42
C ALA A 189 8.46 -16.15 -2.38
N ALA A 190 8.68 -15.45 -1.28
CA ALA A 190 9.60 -15.88 -0.22
C ALA A 190 8.86 -16.19 1.07
N SER A 191 9.42 -17.08 1.91
CA SER A 191 8.88 -17.40 3.24
C SER A 191 7.38 -17.74 3.19
N GLY A 192 6.52 -16.92 3.82
CA GLY A 192 5.06 -17.08 3.78
C GLY A 192 4.48 -17.05 2.36
N GLY A 193 5.03 -16.24 1.45
CA GLY A 193 4.65 -16.27 0.04
C GLY A 193 4.92 -17.60 -0.63
N TYR A 194 6.02 -18.26 -0.29
CA TYR A 194 6.34 -19.61 -0.80
C TYR A 194 5.35 -20.68 -0.30
N MET A 195 4.72 -20.49 0.87
CA MET A 195 3.66 -21.39 1.33
C MET A 195 2.41 -21.38 0.46
N MET A 196 2.21 -20.31 -0.33
CA MET A 196 1.07 -20.16 -1.25
C MET A 196 1.38 -20.69 -2.64
N ALA A 197 2.67 -20.74 -3.02
CA ALA A 197 3.15 -21.26 -4.30
C ALA A 197 3.33 -22.77 -4.27
#